data_64227fe24b1dc1b1ed7b79bbffd79ed0
#
_entry.id   64227fe24b1dc1b1ed7b79bbffd79ed0
#
_cell.length_a   1.000
_cell.length_b   1.000
_cell.length_c   1.000
_cell.angle_alpha   90.00
_cell.angle_beta   90.00
_cell.angle_gamma   90.00
#
_symmetry.space_group_name_H-M   'P 1'
#
loop_
_entity.id
_entity.type
_entity.pdbx_description
1 polymer ?
#
loop_
_entity_poly.entity_id
_entity_poly.type
_entity_poly.pdbx_seq_one_letter_code
_entity_poly.pdbx_strand_id
1 'polypeptide(L)'
;MPKSRVSSPAPVRAARGYHHGDLRDALIQTALGMVTEEGTWDFTLREVARRAGVSHTAPYNHFEDKSALLAEVAALGFEALRQALEAATSGQQRFARLAFGDIAAAYVRFGVEHPAHYRLMFSAELAEKARYPTLEAATGAACAVLTGPLERGQASGHPRRMAMRDQVLAAWSLVHGLTTLLIDQRVSFLGVSAGDAEQYARQAGMALFEGLRAKTG
;
A
#
# COMPACT_ATOMS: atom_id res chain seq x y z
N MET A 1 53.39 45.49 -24.11
CA MET A 1 52.41 45.00 -23.14
C MET A 1 51.17 44.59 -23.89
N PRO A 2 50.89 43.29 -24.13
CA PRO A 2 49.68 42.83 -24.79
C PRO A 2 48.53 42.68 -23.77
N LYS A 3 47.36 43.18 -24.14
CA LYS A 3 46.11 43.11 -23.37
C LYS A 3 45.55 41.69 -23.39
N SER A 4 45.40 41.05 -22.23
CA SER A 4 44.73 39.78 -22.03
C SER A 4 43.25 39.90 -22.32
N ARG A 5 42.75 39.09 -23.25
CA ARG A 5 41.31 38.87 -23.53
C ARG A 5 40.75 37.98 -22.40
N VAL A 6 39.79 38.51 -21.65
CA VAL A 6 38.97 37.75 -20.74
C VAL A 6 37.94 36.96 -21.55
N SER A 7 38.05 35.64 -21.47
CA SER A 7 37.14 34.71 -22.12
C SER A 7 35.80 34.66 -21.34
N SER A 8 34.67 34.99 -21.99
CA SER A 8 33.34 34.79 -21.43
C SER A 8 33.05 33.30 -21.24
N PRO A 9 32.42 32.89 -20.13
CA PRO A 9 31.99 31.49 -19.97
C PRO A 9 30.85 31.17 -20.93
N ALA A 10 30.90 29.96 -21.53
CA ALA A 10 29.89 29.44 -22.41
C ALA A 10 28.54 29.22 -21.68
N PRO A 11 27.40 29.34 -22.37
CA PRO A 11 26.09 29.11 -21.76
C PRO A 11 25.94 27.66 -21.33
N VAL A 12 25.48 27.50 -20.08
CA VAL A 12 25.11 26.20 -19.50
C VAL A 12 24.03 25.56 -20.37
N ARG A 13 24.33 24.39 -20.89
CA ARG A 13 23.46 23.57 -21.73
C ARG A 13 22.16 23.31 -20.98
N ALA A 14 21.05 23.76 -21.53
CA ALA A 14 19.69 23.49 -21.07
C ALA A 14 19.44 21.98 -20.94
N ALA A 15 18.67 21.65 -19.92
CA ALA A 15 18.32 20.32 -19.45
C ALA A 15 17.84 19.36 -20.58
N ARG A 16 18.24 18.11 -20.40
CA ARG A 16 17.79 16.92 -21.15
C ARG A 16 16.27 16.92 -21.30
N GLY A 17 15.80 16.54 -22.50
CA GLY A 17 14.39 16.41 -22.80
C GLY A 17 13.67 15.55 -21.77
N TYR A 18 12.66 16.13 -21.15
CA TYR A 18 11.75 15.48 -20.24
C TYR A 18 10.90 14.48 -21.05
N HIS A 19 11.13 13.17 -20.86
CA HIS A 19 10.28 12.16 -21.45
C HIS A 19 8.91 12.18 -20.77
N HIS A 20 7.82 12.08 -21.50
CA HIS A 20 6.45 12.17 -20.96
C HIS A 20 6.16 11.14 -19.84
N GLY A 21 6.83 9.96 -19.85
CA GLY A 21 6.77 8.98 -18.78
C GLY A 21 7.40 9.49 -17.48
N ASP A 22 8.54 10.13 -17.56
CA ASP A 22 9.28 10.64 -16.40
C ASP A 22 8.47 11.69 -15.59
N LEU A 23 7.65 12.52 -16.28
CA LEU A 23 6.87 13.56 -15.61
C LEU A 23 5.67 12.97 -14.84
N ARG A 24 4.96 12.01 -15.43
CA ARG A 24 3.85 11.33 -14.76
C ARG A 24 4.34 10.66 -13.48
N ASP A 25 5.41 9.93 -13.56
CA ASP A 25 6.01 9.23 -12.43
C ASP A 25 6.55 10.22 -11.39
N ALA A 26 7.19 11.32 -11.82
CA ALA A 26 7.65 12.38 -10.93
C ALA A 26 6.49 13.01 -10.13
N LEU A 27 5.34 13.24 -10.76
CA LEU A 27 4.14 13.75 -10.08
C LEU A 27 3.59 12.75 -9.06
N ILE A 28 3.54 11.45 -9.40
CA ILE A 28 3.10 10.39 -8.49
C ILE A 28 4.04 10.30 -7.28
N GLN A 29 5.35 10.28 -7.51
CA GLN A 29 6.34 10.22 -6.43
C GLN A 29 6.32 11.47 -5.55
N THR A 30 6.11 12.65 -6.15
CA THR A 30 5.94 13.89 -5.40
C THR A 30 4.70 13.84 -4.51
N ALA A 31 3.56 13.37 -5.04
CA ALA A 31 2.33 13.22 -4.27
C ALA A 31 2.47 12.19 -3.14
N LEU A 32 3.15 11.06 -3.40
CA LEU A 32 3.46 10.06 -2.37
C LEU A 32 4.33 10.65 -1.25
N GLY A 33 5.36 11.44 -1.61
CA GLY A 33 6.18 12.17 -0.64
C GLY A 33 5.35 13.10 0.22
N MET A 34 4.43 13.88 -0.38
CA MET A 34 3.52 14.78 0.35
C MET A 34 2.62 14.02 1.32
N VAL A 35 1.98 12.92 0.87
CA VAL A 35 1.15 12.07 1.75
C VAL A 35 1.96 11.56 2.94
N THR A 36 3.19 11.13 2.71
CA THR A 36 4.06 10.55 3.74
C THR A 36 4.52 11.60 4.76
N GLU A 37 4.91 12.78 4.28
CA GLU A 37 5.47 13.85 5.11
C GLU A 37 4.38 14.62 5.88
N GLU A 38 3.24 14.89 5.23
CA GLU A 38 2.18 15.72 5.79
C GLU A 38 1.14 14.89 6.57
N GLY A 39 1.13 13.57 6.38
CA GLY A 39 0.16 12.67 7.03
C GLY A 39 -1.26 12.77 6.46
N THR A 40 -1.45 13.56 5.40
CA THR A 40 -2.73 13.86 4.74
C THR A 40 -2.56 13.97 3.23
N TRP A 41 -3.68 13.99 2.51
CA TRP A 41 -3.73 14.24 1.06
C TRP A 41 -4.60 15.45 0.68
N ASP A 42 -4.68 16.44 1.57
CA ASP A 42 -5.48 17.65 1.36
C ASP A 42 -4.84 18.68 0.43
N PHE A 43 -3.82 18.31 -0.32
CA PHE A 43 -3.16 19.14 -1.32
C PHE A 43 -3.94 19.20 -2.64
N THR A 44 -3.58 20.17 -3.48
CA THR A 44 -4.11 20.32 -4.84
C THR A 44 -3.09 19.84 -5.89
N LEU A 45 -3.57 19.55 -7.12
CA LEU A 45 -2.67 19.25 -8.25
C LEU A 45 -1.66 20.38 -8.52
N ARG A 46 -2.02 21.64 -8.25
CA ARG A 46 -1.12 22.79 -8.40
C ARG A 46 0.01 22.77 -7.38
N GLU A 47 -0.26 22.36 -6.15
CA GLU A 47 0.75 22.20 -5.11
C GLU A 47 1.71 21.07 -5.44
N VAL A 48 1.20 19.95 -5.95
CA VAL A 48 2.04 18.85 -6.46
C VAL A 48 2.94 19.34 -7.60
N ALA A 49 2.39 20.09 -8.58
CA ALA A 49 3.19 20.67 -9.67
C ALA A 49 4.29 21.59 -9.16
N ARG A 50 3.95 22.49 -8.22
CA ARG A 50 4.92 23.40 -7.60
C ARG A 50 6.04 22.65 -6.90
N ARG A 51 5.70 21.59 -6.16
CA ARG A 51 6.68 20.77 -5.42
C ARG A 51 7.54 19.93 -6.36
N ALA A 52 6.97 19.45 -7.47
CA ALA A 52 7.69 18.74 -8.53
C ALA A 52 8.54 19.67 -9.42
N GLY A 53 8.45 21.01 -9.25
CA GLY A 53 9.22 21.97 -10.04
C GLY A 53 8.74 22.12 -11.49
N VAL A 54 7.46 21.86 -11.76
CA VAL A 54 6.87 21.92 -13.10
C VAL A 54 5.76 22.99 -13.20
N SER A 55 5.29 23.29 -14.41
CA SER A 55 4.20 24.26 -14.60
C SER A 55 2.91 23.77 -13.91
N HIS A 56 2.10 24.69 -13.40
CA HIS A 56 0.83 24.38 -12.71
C HIS A 56 -0.21 23.70 -13.61
N THR A 57 -0.01 23.73 -14.93
CA THR A 57 -0.87 23.06 -15.92
C THR A 57 -0.40 21.65 -16.27
N ALA A 58 0.87 21.33 -16.00
CA ALA A 58 1.46 20.03 -16.36
C ALA A 58 0.72 18.81 -15.83
N PRO A 59 0.24 18.77 -14.56
CA PRO A 59 -0.49 17.60 -14.04
C PRO A 59 -1.76 17.28 -14.84
N TYR A 60 -2.47 18.28 -15.34
CA TYR A 60 -3.73 18.08 -16.08
C TYR A 60 -3.57 17.40 -17.46
N ASN A 61 -2.31 17.27 -17.94
CA ASN A 61 -2.00 16.46 -19.11
C ASN A 61 -1.90 14.96 -18.80
N HIS A 62 -1.83 14.58 -17.52
CA HIS A 62 -1.62 13.22 -17.05
C HIS A 62 -2.75 12.69 -16.15
N PHE A 63 -3.45 13.57 -15.47
CA PHE A 63 -4.50 13.24 -14.50
C PHE A 63 -5.73 14.11 -14.74
N GLU A 64 -6.88 13.47 -14.87
CA GLU A 64 -8.17 14.16 -15.05
C GLU A 64 -8.48 15.06 -13.85
N ASP A 65 -8.22 14.52 -12.66
CA ASP A 65 -8.45 15.21 -11.39
C ASP A 65 -7.43 14.74 -10.32
N LYS A 66 -7.56 15.29 -9.12
CA LYS A 66 -6.74 14.89 -7.97
C LYS A 66 -6.96 13.42 -7.59
N SER A 67 -8.19 12.93 -7.66
CA SER A 67 -8.52 11.55 -7.30
C SER A 67 -7.83 10.55 -8.24
N ALA A 68 -7.67 10.89 -9.53
CA ALA A 68 -6.90 10.08 -10.47
C ALA A 68 -5.41 9.99 -10.07
N LEU A 69 -4.79 11.08 -9.62
CA LEU A 69 -3.43 11.06 -9.08
C LEU A 69 -3.36 10.25 -7.78
N LEU A 70 -4.29 10.46 -6.85
CA LEU A 70 -4.34 9.72 -5.58
C LEU A 70 -4.57 8.22 -5.78
N ALA A 71 -5.32 7.83 -6.81
CA ALA A 71 -5.50 6.43 -7.16
C ALA A 71 -4.17 5.75 -7.57
N GLU A 72 -3.31 6.44 -8.32
CA GLU A 72 -1.97 5.93 -8.64
C GLU A 72 -1.08 5.84 -7.39
N VAL A 73 -1.13 6.83 -6.51
CA VAL A 73 -0.41 6.77 -5.21
C VAL A 73 -0.92 5.59 -4.37
N ALA A 74 -2.23 5.38 -4.30
CA ALA A 74 -2.80 4.24 -3.58
C ALA A 74 -2.43 2.89 -4.22
N ALA A 75 -2.35 2.81 -5.55
CA ALA A 75 -1.90 1.62 -6.27
C ALA A 75 -0.46 1.24 -5.90
N LEU A 76 0.44 2.23 -5.77
CA LEU A 76 1.79 1.99 -5.25
C LEU A 76 1.78 1.42 -3.82
N GLY A 77 0.83 1.87 -2.99
CA GLY A 77 0.66 1.33 -1.63
C GLY A 77 0.21 -0.13 -1.63
N PHE A 78 -0.75 -0.49 -2.49
CA PHE A 78 -1.17 -1.90 -2.63
C PHE A 78 -0.06 -2.77 -3.20
N GLU A 79 0.75 -2.27 -4.12
CA GLU A 79 1.90 -3.00 -4.64
C GLU A 79 2.98 -3.22 -3.55
N ALA A 80 3.29 -2.19 -2.75
CA ALA A 80 4.21 -2.32 -1.62
C ALA A 80 3.67 -3.30 -0.55
N LEU A 81 2.36 -3.24 -0.26
CA LEU A 81 1.70 -4.20 0.62
C LEU A 81 1.83 -5.63 0.06
N ARG A 82 1.53 -5.86 -1.24
CA ARG A 82 1.68 -7.15 -1.89
C ARG A 82 3.09 -7.72 -1.71
N GLN A 83 4.12 -6.90 -1.98
CA GLN A 83 5.52 -7.30 -1.83
C GLN A 83 5.86 -7.66 -0.38
N ALA A 84 5.38 -6.91 0.61
CA ALA A 84 5.56 -7.20 2.02
C ALA A 84 4.92 -8.54 2.42
N LEU A 85 3.71 -8.84 1.91
CA LEU A 85 3.01 -10.10 2.16
C LEU A 85 3.72 -11.30 1.51
N GLU A 86 4.20 -11.15 0.27
CA GLU A 86 4.95 -12.19 -0.44
C GLU A 86 6.29 -12.48 0.25
N ALA A 87 7.02 -11.45 0.66
CA ALA A 87 8.27 -11.60 1.40
C ALA A 87 8.07 -12.38 2.71
N ALA A 88 6.96 -12.15 3.42
CA ALA A 88 6.64 -12.85 4.65
C ALA A 88 6.38 -14.35 4.47
N THR A 89 6.04 -14.79 3.26
CA THR A 89 5.75 -16.20 2.93
C THR A 89 6.87 -16.90 2.19
N SER A 90 7.90 -16.18 1.73
CA SER A 90 9.04 -16.74 1.02
C SER A 90 9.83 -17.69 1.94
N GLY A 91 9.83 -19.00 1.62
CA GLY A 91 10.53 -20.06 2.36
C GLY A 91 9.69 -20.88 3.34
N GLN A 92 8.43 -20.54 3.59
CA GLN A 92 7.57 -21.26 4.56
C GLN A 92 6.39 -21.99 3.90
N GLN A 93 6.66 -22.88 2.95
CA GLN A 93 5.58 -23.63 2.28
C GLN A 93 4.95 -24.75 3.11
N ARG A 94 5.43 -25.02 4.34
CA ARG A 94 5.06 -26.25 5.05
C ARG A 94 3.71 -26.23 5.78
N PHE A 95 3.30 -25.08 6.34
CA PHE A 95 2.08 -25.02 7.15
C PHE A 95 1.25 -23.78 6.82
N ALA A 96 0.10 -23.96 6.20
CA ALA A 96 -0.80 -22.88 5.83
C ALA A 96 -1.19 -21.97 7.01
N ARG A 97 -1.29 -22.54 8.23
CA ARG A 97 -1.55 -21.80 9.47
C ARG A 97 -0.45 -20.78 9.80
N LEU A 98 0.81 -21.20 9.73
CA LEU A 98 1.94 -20.31 10.02
C LEU A 98 2.06 -19.24 8.93
N ALA A 99 1.95 -19.62 7.67
CA ALA A 99 1.94 -18.67 6.55
C ALA A 99 0.82 -17.63 6.70
N PHE A 100 -0.36 -18.02 7.17
CA PHE A 100 -1.45 -17.10 7.41
C PHE A 100 -1.15 -16.13 8.57
N GLY A 101 -0.52 -16.62 9.65
CA GLY A 101 -0.05 -15.77 10.76
C GLY A 101 1.02 -14.77 10.31
N ASP A 102 1.98 -15.20 9.49
CA ASP A 102 3.04 -14.33 8.97
C ASP A 102 2.51 -13.26 8.01
N ILE A 103 1.55 -13.62 7.16
CA ILE A 103 0.82 -12.66 6.31
C ILE A 103 0.06 -11.64 7.16
N ALA A 104 -0.64 -12.08 8.22
CA ALA A 104 -1.35 -11.18 9.11
C ALA A 104 -0.38 -10.20 9.80
N ALA A 105 0.77 -10.68 10.26
CA ALA A 105 1.81 -9.85 10.86
C ALA A 105 2.37 -8.81 9.86
N ALA A 106 2.70 -9.23 8.64
CA ALA A 106 3.22 -8.35 7.59
C ALA A 106 2.20 -7.28 7.17
N TYR A 107 0.93 -7.65 7.08
CA TYR A 107 -0.15 -6.71 6.76
C TYR A 107 -0.25 -5.60 7.80
N VAL A 108 -0.33 -5.98 9.07
CA VAL A 108 -0.47 -5.03 10.19
C VAL A 108 0.78 -4.17 10.32
N ARG A 109 1.97 -4.76 10.21
CA ARG A 109 3.24 -4.01 10.20
C ARG A 109 3.24 -2.94 9.12
N PHE A 110 2.93 -3.30 7.86
CA PHE A 110 2.88 -2.35 6.76
C PHE A 110 1.98 -1.14 7.07
N GLY A 111 0.77 -1.38 7.57
CA GLY A 111 -0.15 -0.29 7.88
C GLY A 111 0.34 0.62 9.02
N VAL A 112 0.95 0.03 10.06
CA VAL A 112 1.51 0.77 11.20
C VAL A 112 2.75 1.59 10.81
N GLU A 113 3.59 1.06 9.91
CA GLU A 113 4.78 1.75 9.40
C GLU A 113 4.44 2.85 8.39
N HIS A 114 3.31 2.73 7.66
CA HIS A 114 2.89 3.65 6.61
C HIS A 114 1.45 4.19 6.81
N PRO A 115 1.12 4.80 7.97
CA PRO A 115 -0.26 5.06 8.36
C PRO A 115 -1.01 6.01 7.41
N ALA A 116 -0.37 7.05 6.89
CA ALA A 116 -0.99 8.00 5.96
C ALA A 116 -1.28 7.33 4.61
N HIS A 117 -0.30 6.61 4.06
CA HIS A 117 -0.47 5.88 2.81
C HIS A 117 -1.54 4.79 2.94
N TYR A 118 -1.52 4.04 4.06
CA TYR A 118 -2.54 3.03 4.36
C TYR A 118 -3.95 3.64 4.43
N ARG A 119 -4.14 4.77 5.11
CA ARG A 119 -5.43 5.46 5.15
C ARG A 119 -5.90 5.91 3.77
N LEU A 120 -4.99 6.41 2.93
CA LEU A 120 -5.33 6.78 1.54
C LEU A 120 -5.81 5.57 0.74
N MET A 121 -5.13 4.41 0.83
CA MET A 121 -5.49 3.18 0.11
C MET A 121 -6.93 2.73 0.36
N PHE A 122 -7.46 3.03 1.55
CA PHE A 122 -8.80 2.65 1.99
C PHE A 122 -9.74 3.84 2.20
N SER A 123 -9.39 5.01 1.67
CA SER A 123 -10.22 6.21 1.79
C SER A 123 -11.52 6.09 1.02
N ALA A 124 -12.56 6.76 1.52
CA ALA A 124 -13.85 6.83 0.83
C ALA A 124 -13.75 7.51 -0.55
N GLU A 125 -12.78 8.41 -0.72
CA GLU A 125 -12.50 9.11 -1.98
C GLU A 125 -12.13 8.14 -3.12
N LEU A 126 -11.55 6.98 -2.78
CA LEU A 126 -11.14 5.94 -3.72
C LEU A 126 -12.02 4.66 -3.64
N ALA A 127 -13.22 4.76 -3.08
CA ALA A 127 -14.11 3.61 -2.89
C ALA A 127 -14.53 2.97 -4.23
N GLU A 128 -14.73 3.77 -5.28
CA GLU A 128 -15.08 3.30 -6.62
C GLU A 128 -13.83 2.88 -7.42
N LYS A 129 -13.14 1.83 -6.97
CA LYS A 129 -11.87 1.38 -7.56
C LYS A 129 -11.98 1.00 -9.04
N ALA A 130 -13.13 0.53 -9.48
CA ALA A 130 -13.39 0.21 -10.89
C ALA A 130 -13.19 1.41 -11.83
N ARG A 131 -13.28 2.65 -11.31
CA ARG A 131 -12.95 3.88 -12.05
C ARG A 131 -11.44 3.99 -12.35
N TYR A 132 -10.58 3.30 -11.58
CA TYR A 132 -9.13 3.38 -11.63
C TYR A 132 -8.52 2.00 -11.87
N PRO A 133 -8.31 1.56 -13.12
CA PRO A 133 -7.89 0.19 -13.44
C PRO A 133 -6.57 -0.23 -12.77
N THR A 134 -5.61 0.68 -12.65
CA THR A 134 -4.32 0.42 -11.97
C THR A 134 -4.56 0.10 -10.48
N LEU A 135 -5.41 0.88 -9.81
CA LEU A 135 -5.74 0.67 -8.40
C LEU A 135 -6.52 -0.63 -8.20
N GLU A 136 -7.49 -0.92 -9.08
CA GLU A 136 -8.27 -2.15 -9.02
C GLU A 136 -7.36 -3.39 -9.16
N ALA A 137 -6.47 -3.38 -10.16
CA ALA A 137 -5.51 -4.47 -10.38
C ALA A 137 -4.55 -4.66 -9.20
N ALA A 138 -3.98 -3.58 -8.66
CA ALA A 138 -3.06 -3.64 -7.51
C ALA A 138 -3.77 -4.14 -6.25
N THR A 139 -5.02 -3.70 -6.01
CA THR A 139 -5.84 -4.18 -4.89
C THR A 139 -6.12 -5.67 -5.01
N GLY A 140 -6.53 -6.15 -6.19
CA GLY A 140 -6.79 -7.57 -6.46
C GLY A 140 -5.55 -8.44 -6.24
N ALA A 141 -4.38 -7.98 -6.71
CA ALA A 141 -3.12 -8.68 -6.55
C ALA A 141 -2.70 -8.81 -5.06
N ALA A 142 -2.81 -7.74 -4.28
CA ALA A 142 -2.54 -7.78 -2.84
C ALA A 142 -3.53 -8.70 -2.10
N CYS A 143 -4.81 -8.66 -2.46
CA CYS A 143 -5.84 -9.51 -1.88
C CYS A 143 -5.57 -11.00 -2.18
N ALA A 144 -5.11 -11.36 -3.38
CA ALA A 144 -4.79 -12.73 -3.75
C ALA A 144 -3.67 -13.33 -2.87
N VAL A 145 -2.67 -12.55 -2.46
CA VAL A 145 -1.64 -13.03 -1.52
C VAL A 145 -2.22 -13.30 -0.15
N LEU A 146 -3.11 -12.43 0.35
CA LEU A 146 -3.78 -12.61 1.65
C LEU A 146 -4.64 -13.88 1.68
N THR A 147 -5.31 -14.21 0.57
CA THR A 147 -6.22 -15.35 0.49
C THR A 147 -5.54 -16.69 0.17
N GLY A 148 -4.36 -16.66 -0.42
CA GLY A 148 -3.64 -17.85 -0.88
C GLY A 148 -3.52 -18.99 0.14
N PRO A 149 -3.19 -18.78 1.42
CA PRO A 149 -3.16 -19.83 2.43
C PRO A 149 -4.53 -20.46 2.69
N LEU A 150 -5.62 -19.69 2.61
CA LEU A 150 -6.99 -20.21 2.77
C LEU A 150 -7.36 -21.15 1.61
N GLU A 151 -7.03 -20.75 0.38
CA GLU A 151 -7.24 -21.52 -0.84
C GLU A 151 -6.44 -22.83 -0.81
N ARG A 152 -5.15 -22.75 -0.47
CA ARG A 152 -4.30 -23.95 -0.31
C ARG A 152 -4.81 -24.89 0.79
N GLY A 153 -5.26 -24.32 1.91
CA GLY A 153 -5.85 -25.12 2.99
C GLY A 153 -7.11 -25.87 2.54
N GLN A 154 -7.94 -25.26 1.71
CA GLN A 154 -9.12 -25.91 1.15
C GLN A 154 -8.74 -26.98 0.12
N ALA A 155 -7.81 -26.70 -0.79
CA ALA A 155 -7.32 -27.63 -1.79
C ALA A 155 -6.66 -28.89 -1.17
N SER A 156 -6.09 -28.77 0.03
CA SER A 156 -5.49 -29.87 0.79
C SER A 156 -6.53 -30.79 1.47
N GLY A 157 -7.81 -30.65 1.16
CA GLY A 157 -8.87 -31.51 1.68
C GLY A 157 -9.25 -31.23 3.15
N HIS A 158 -8.78 -30.13 3.73
CA HIS A 158 -9.21 -29.73 5.08
C HIS A 158 -10.62 -29.12 4.99
N PRO A 159 -11.64 -29.77 5.56
CA PRO A 159 -12.99 -29.25 5.54
C PRO A 159 -13.03 -27.86 6.24
N ARG A 160 -13.77 -26.94 5.66
CA ARG A 160 -13.97 -25.60 6.20
C ARG A 160 -15.43 -25.40 6.61
N ARG A 161 -15.64 -24.61 7.66
CA ARG A 161 -16.98 -24.31 8.18
C ARG A 161 -17.74 -23.28 7.36
N MET A 162 -17.01 -22.48 6.58
CA MET A 162 -17.55 -21.31 5.87
C MET A 162 -17.18 -21.37 4.39
N ALA A 163 -18.00 -20.74 3.56
CA ALA A 163 -17.66 -20.51 2.16
C ALA A 163 -16.37 -19.68 2.02
N MET A 164 -15.62 -19.84 0.94
CA MET A 164 -14.36 -19.12 0.71
C MET A 164 -14.53 -17.60 0.85
N ARG A 165 -15.58 -17.05 0.26
CA ARG A 165 -15.90 -15.62 0.37
C ARG A 165 -15.96 -15.13 1.82
N ASP A 166 -16.62 -15.91 2.68
CA ASP A 166 -16.80 -15.52 4.09
C ASP A 166 -15.50 -15.68 4.88
N GLN A 167 -14.67 -16.67 4.53
CA GLN A 167 -13.32 -16.82 5.10
C GLN A 167 -12.43 -15.62 4.73
N VAL A 168 -12.47 -15.19 3.46
CA VAL A 168 -11.73 -14.01 2.99
C VAL A 168 -12.19 -12.76 3.71
N LEU A 169 -13.50 -12.56 3.85
CA LEU A 169 -14.06 -11.42 4.58
C LEU A 169 -13.61 -11.42 6.05
N ALA A 170 -13.66 -12.57 6.72
CA ALA A 170 -13.21 -12.69 8.11
C ALA A 170 -11.70 -12.39 8.24
N ALA A 171 -10.88 -12.91 7.32
CA ALA A 171 -9.45 -12.68 7.29
C ALA A 171 -9.11 -11.20 7.10
N TRP A 172 -9.73 -10.57 6.13
CA TRP A 172 -9.51 -9.15 5.86
C TRP A 172 -10.02 -8.27 6.99
N SER A 173 -11.22 -8.53 7.52
CA SER A 173 -11.77 -7.79 8.67
C SER A 173 -10.84 -7.84 9.87
N LEU A 174 -10.22 -8.99 10.14
CA LEU A 174 -9.26 -9.15 11.24
C LEU A 174 -8.05 -8.23 11.04
N VAL A 175 -7.33 -8.37 9.93
CA VAL A 175 -6.07 -7.64 9.72
C VAL A 175 -6.32 -6.15 9.52
N HIS A 176 -7.35 -5.76 8.78
CA HIS A 176 -7.70 -4.38 8.54
C HIS A 176 -8.19 -3.69 9.82
N GLY A 177 -9.06 -4.34 10.57
CA GLY A 177 -9.56 -3.83 11.84
C GLY A 177 -8.44 -3.64 12.86
N LEU A 178 -7.57 -4.64 13.04
CA LEU A 178 -6.43 -4.54 13.96
C LEU A 178 -5.48 -3.41 13.54
N THR A 179 -5.17 -3.30 12.24
CA THR A 179 -4.32 -2.22 11.72
C THR A 179 -4.91 -0.84 12.04
N THR A 180 -6.19 -0.64 11.75
CA THR A 180 -6.87 0.64 12.00
C THR A 180 -6.90 0.97 13.50
N LEU A 181 -7.21 0.00 14.35
CA LEU A 181 -7.22 0.18 15.81
C LEU A 181 -5.84 0.57 16.35
N LEU A 182 -4.76 0.01 15.79
CA LEU A 182 -3.39 0.34 16.19
C LEU A 182 -2.96 1.73 15.69
N ILE A 183 -3.24 2.05 14.43
CA ILE A 183 -2.94 3.38 13.85
C ILE A 183 -3.66 4.49 14.62
N ASP A 184 -4.91 4.24 15.02
CA ASP A 184 -5.74 5.20 15.76
C ASP A 184 -5.56 5.11 17.29
N GLN A 185 -4.61 4.30 17.77
CA GLN A 185 -4.29 4.10 19.19
C GLN A 185 -5.50 3.70 20.05
N ARG A 186 -6.47 2.99 19.47
CA ARG A 186 -7.72 2.61 20.13
C ARG A 186 -7.60 1.39 21.04
N VAL A 187 -6.44 0.71 21.04
CA VAL A 187 -6.19 -0.50 21.86
C VAL A 187 -5.16 -0.29 22.97
N SER A 188 -4.73 0.95 23.21
CA SER A 188 -3.76 1.29 24.25
C SER A 188 -4.22 0.91 25.66
N PHE A 189 -5.53 0.95 25.93
CA PHE A 189 -6.12 0.53 27.22
C PHE A 189 -5.97 -0.98 27.51
N LEU A 190 -5.66 -1.79 26.49
CA LEU A 190 -5.33 -3.21 26.64
C LEU A 190 -3.83 -3.44 26.84
N GLY A 191 -3.01 -2.39 26.92
CA GLY A 191 -1.56 -2.49 26.99
C GLY A 191 -0.92 -2.90 25.67
N VAL A 192 -1.66 -2.80 24.54
CA VAL A 192 -1.18 -3.15 23.21
C VAL A 192 -0.65 -1.91 22.52
N SER A 193 0.60 -1.97 22.07
CA SER A 193 1.28 -0.89 21.36
C SER A 193 1.59 -1.27 19.89
N ALA A 194 2.01 -0.28 19.10
CA ALA A 194 2.51 -0.52 17.77
C ALA A 194 3.72 -1.47 17.74
N GLY A 195 4.55 -1.47 18.79
CA GLY A 195 5.70 -2.38 18.94
C GLY A 195 5.31 -3.85 19.03
N ASP A 196 4.10 -4.14 19.54
CA ASP A 196 3.59 -5.49 19.70
C ASP A 196 2.73 -5.96 18.51
N ALA A 197 2.51 -5.08 17.54
CA ALA A 197 1.55 -5.25 16.45
C ALA A 197 1.73 -6.57 15.70
N GLU A 198 2.97 -6.92 15.34
CA GLU A 198 3.26 -8.15 14.59
C GLU A 198 2.94 -9.41 15.39
N GLN A 199 3.28 -9.42 16.68
CA GLN A 199 3.03 -10.58 17.55
C GLN A 199 1.53 -10.82 17.67
N TYR A 200 0.75 -9.79 17.97
CA TYR A 200 -0.71 -9.91 18.10
C TYR A 200 -1.36 -10.30 16.78
N ALA A 201 -0.94 -9.68 15.67
CA ALA A 201 -1.45 -10.01 14.36
C ALA A 201 -1.18 -11.48 13.98
N ARG A 202 0.03 -11.97 14.22
CA ARG A 202 0.40 -13.37 13.99
C ARG A 202 -0.46 -14.33 14.80
N GLN A 203 -0.61 -14.07 16.10
CA GLN A 203 -1.41 -14.91 16.99
C GLN A 203 -2.89 -14.91 16.58
N ALA A 204 -3.46 -13.73 16.30
CA ALA A 204 -4.84 -13.58 15.89
C ALA A 204 -5.09 -14.26 14.52
N GLY A 205 -4.17 -14.13 13.57
CA GLY A 205 -4.23 -14.80 12.28
C GLY A 205 -4.22 -16.32 12.43
N MET A 206 -3.31 -16.87 13.22
CA MET A 206 -3.26 -18.31 13.47
C MET A 206 -4.54 -18.84 14.15
N ALA A 207 -5.07 -18.09 15.13
CA ALA A 207 -6.30 -18.44 15.83
C ALA A 207 -7.52 -18.42 14.88
N LEU A 208 -7.61 -17.40 14.02
CA LEU A 208 -8.64 -17.33 12.99
C LEU A 208 -8.55 -18.53 12.03
N PHE A 209 -7.36 -18.84 11.53
CA PHE A 209 -7.14 -19.95 10.61
C PHE A 209 -7.61 -21.29 11.19
N GLU A 210 -7.34 -21.53 12.48
CA GLU A 210 -7.83 -22.72 13.19
C GLU A 210 -9.35 -22.70 13.38
N GLY A 211 -9.90 -21.55 13.75
CA GLY A 211 -11.34 -21.39 13.94
C GLY A 211 -12.16 -21.63 12.66
N LEU A 212 -11.56 -21.38 11.49
CA LEU A 212 -12.20 -21.62 10.19
C LEU A 212 -12.21 -23.10 9.78
N ARG A 213 -11.46 -23.99 10.45
CA ARG A 213 -11.47 -25.44 10.17
C ARG A 213 -12.74 -26.06 10.74
N ALA A 214 -13.33 -27.01 9.99
CA ALA A 214 -14.39 -27.86 10.56
C ALA A 214 -13.80 -28.71 11.69
N LYS A 215 -14.58 -28.96 12.74
CA LYS A 215 -14.21 -29.97 13.74
C LYS A 215 -14.26 -31.33 13.01
N THR A 216 -13.17 -32.05 13.04
CA THR A 216 -13.18 -33.49 12.77
C THR A 216 -13.96 -34.12 13.92
N GLY A 217 -15.17 -34.60 13.64
CA GLY A 217 -15.96 -35.38 14.60
C GLY A 217 -15.26 -36.67 14.96
#